data_b3ce605ce9c55bbf678eaa0c1a1d6e05
#
_entry.id   b3ce605ce9c55bbf678eaa0c1a1d6e05
#
_cell.length_a   1.000
_cell.length_b   1.000
_cell.length_c   1.000
_cell.angle_alpha   90.00
_cell.angle_beta   90.00
_cell.angle_gamma   90.00
#
_symmetry.space_group_name_H-M   'P 1'
#
loop_
_entity.id
_entity.type
_entity.pdbx_description
1 polymer ?
#
loop_
_entity_poly.entity_id
_entity_poly.type
_entity_poly.pdbx_seq_one_letter_code
_entity_poly.pdbx_strand_id
1 'polypeptide(L)'
;DIYGYEAVKKMTEAEMKEKIKLLWDEFLIESKGREVELHMEPTKLGRKKLMDYFRSSTPKKVMVAFVFNKDPQESEWLYGHELGRLYLEEHYPDTIKTLKVHNIASEEEAISAMEDLIAMGVSIIFTTTPQLISASVKVAVNHPEATIMNCSLNTSHKVISTYYARLYEVKFLAGMIAGAMSKNGKIGYVADYPIVGMTANINAFALGARMVNPYAKVYLEWTTVKGNTRENVLREFEENGIEYISDQVMIKPNSHNRRYGLYHIEGDETINLAFPLYQWGEFYAKLIESVVNGAIKQDDAVKTKAINYWWGLSAEVVDIICSNKVPEGTKQLVGIIGKLIRENSFHPFYGVLRAQDHTIKNEDEEIMTPEEIMLMNWLVDNVEGEIPDVEDMKDEAKSIVEQKGVKDEAKADVEQKEVKDED
;
A
#
# COMPACT_ATOMS: atom_id res chain seq x y z
N ASP A 1 -24.45 -14.62 -25.14
CA ASP A 1 -25.85 -14.20 -25.13
C ASP A 1 -26.65 -15.02 -24.10
N ILE A 2 -26.51 -14.63 -22.82
CA ILE A 2 -27.09 -15.35 -21.67
C ILE A 2 -28.63 -15.27 -21.70
N TYR A 3 -29.19 -14.23 -22.31
CA TYR A 3 -30.65 -14.00 -22.31
C TYR A 3 -31.33 -14.26 -23.65
N GLY A 4 -30.56 -14.56 -24.70
CA GLY A 4 -31.10 -14.68 -26.07
C GLY A 4 -31.47 -13.35 -26.71
N TYR A 5 -31.20 -13.22 -27.98
CA TYR A 5 -31.38 -11.99 -28.76
C TYR A 5 -32.80 -11.41 -28.66
N GLU A 6 -33.83 -12.23 -28.74
CA GLU A 6 -35.23 -11.80 -28.70
C GLU A 6 -35.70 -11.28 -27.33
N ALA A 7 -35.08 -11.79 -26.24
CA ALA A 7 -35.36 -11.31 -24.89
C ALA A 7 -34.69 -9.94 -24.65
N VAL A 8 -33.46 -9.77 -25.09
CA VAL A 8 -32.69 -8.50 -24.96
C VAL A 8 -33.36 -7.40 -25.77
N LYS A 9 -33.85 -7.71 -26.97
CA LYS A 9 -34.52 -6.75 -27.86
C LYS A 9 -35.81 -6.14 -27.27
N LYS A 10 -36.44 -6.81 -26.32
CA LYS A 10 -37.67 -6.36 -25.65
C LYS A 10 -37.41 -5.61 -24.33
N MET A 11 -36.18 -5.52 -23.87
CA MET A 11 -35.82 -4.85 -22.62
C MET A 11 -35.72 -3.35 -22.84
N THR A 12 -36.18 -2.60 -21.85
CA THR A 12 -35.86 -1.17 -21.76
C THR A 12 -34.41 -0.98 -21.41
N GLU A 13 -33.85 0.19 -21.67
CA GLU A 13 -32.45 0.53 -21.32
C GLU A 13 -32.20 0.38 -19.81
N ALA A 14 -33.16 0.76 -18.97
CA ALA A 14 -33.09 0.62 -17.52
C ALA A 14 -33.03 -0.85 -17.08
N GLU A 15 -33.90 -1.70 -17.62
CA GLU A 15 -33.90 -3.15 -17.34
C GLU A 15 -32.60 -3.83 -17.82
N MET A 16 -32.06 -3.36 -18.94
CA MET A 16 -30.78 -3.87 -19.45
C MET A 16 -29.61 -3.49 -18.54
N LYS A 17 -29.55 -2.24 -18.08
CA LYS A 17 -28.52 -1.77 -17.12
C LYS A 17 -28.60 -2.54 -15.80
N GLU A 18 -29.79 -2.75 -15.26
CA GLU A 18 -29.97 -3.52 -14.02
C GLU A 18 -29.52 -4.97 -14.17
N LYS A 19 -29.85 -5.63 -15.26
CA LYS A 19 -29.44 -7.01 -15.53
C LYS A 19 -27.95 -7.13 -15.79
N ILE A 20 -27.34 -6.17 -16.49
CA ILE A 20 -25.90 -6.14 -16.68
C ILE A 20 -25.20 -5.96 -15.31
N LYS A 21 -25.72 -5.11 -14.44
CA LYS A 21 -25.20 -4.94 -13.08
C LYS A 21 -25.25 -6.24 -12.28
N LEU A 22 -26.41 -6.93 -12.26
CA LEU A 22 -26.56 -8.22 -11.59
C LEU A 22 -25.59 -9.28 -12.12
N LEU A 23 -25.39 -9.37 -13.44
CA LEU A 23 -24.42 -10.28 -14.04
C LEU A 23 -22.97 -9.90 -13.67
N TRP A 24 -22.66 -8.61 -13.55
CA TRP A 24 -21.36 -8.16 -13.07
C TRP A 24 -21.14 -8.52 -11.61
N ASP A 25 -22.13 -8.30 -10.75
CA ASP A 25 -22.05 -8.64 -9.33
C ASP A 25 -21.82 -10.16 -9.14
N GLU A 26 -22.59 -10.99 -9.88
CA GLU A 26 -22.42 -12.44 -9.90
C GLU A 26 -21.03 -12.85 -10.42
N PHE A 27 -20.60 -12.26 -11.53
CA PHE A 27 -19.25 -12.49 -12.08
C PHE A 27 -18.15 -12.07 -11.10
N LEU A 28 -18.28 -10.91 -10.42
CA LEU A 28 -17.30 -10.45 -9.43
C LEU A 28 -17.18 -11.42 -8.25
N ILE A 29 -18.28 -12.03 -7.83
CA ILE A 29 -18.29 -13.11 -6.82
C ILE A 29 -17.55 -14.34 -7.34
N GLU A 30 -17.87 -14.80 -8.55
CA GLU A 30 -17.21 -15.95 -9.18
C GLU A 30 -15.75 -15.70 -9.51
N SER A 31 -15.34 -14.46 -9.76
CA SER A 31 -13.96 -14.08 -10.05
C SER A 31 -13.04 -14.10 -8.82
N LYS A 32 -13.61 -14.21 -7.61
CA LYS A 32 -12.81 -14.33 -6.39
C LYS A 32 -11.96 -15.58 -6.44
N GLY A 33 -10.68 -15.44 -6.14
CA GLY A 33 -9.77 -16.58 -5.97
C GLY A 33 -10.20 -17.41 -4.75
N ARG A 34 -9.99 -18.71 -4.83
CA ARG A 34 -10.21 -19.60 -3.67
C ARG A 34 -9.23 -19.33 -2.54
N GLU A 35 -8.05 -18.81 -2.90
CA GLU A 35 -6.97 -18.47 -1.99
C GLU A 35 -6.39 -17.11 -2.37
N VAL A 36 -5.99 -16.33 -1.38
CA VAL A 36 -5.22 -15.10 -1.55
C VAL A 36 -3.77 -15.42 -1.25
N GLU A 37 -2.87 -15.12 -2.18
CA GLU A 37 -1.42 -15.30 -2.01
C GLU A 37 -0.77 -13.93 -1.81
N LEU A 38 -0.08 -13.76 -0.67
CA LEU A 38 0.78 -12.62 -0.41
C LEU A 38 2.19 -12.93 -0.91
N HIS A 39 2.61 -12.21 -1.93
CA HIS A 39 3.94 -12.34 -2.51
C HIS A 39 4.90 -11.38 -1.79
N MET A 40 5.62 -11.89 -0.79
CA MET A 40 6.45 -11.09 0.11
C MET A 40 7.80 -10.70 -0.48
N GLU A 41 8.31 -11.51 -1.44
CA GLU A 41 9.63 -11.32 -2.03
C GLU A 41 9.57 -11.39 -3.55
N PRO A 42 10.41 -10.65 -4.29
CA PRO A 42 10.54 -10.81 -5.72
C PRO A 42 10.91 -12.25 -6.08
N THR A 43 10.29 -12.79 -7.12
CA THR A 43 10.68 -14.09 -7.64
C THR A 43 12.16 -14.06 -8.02
N LYS A 44 12.98 -14.94 -7.43
CA LYS A 44 14.40 -15.08 -7.79
C LYS A 44 14.48 -15.70 -9.19
N LEU A 45 14.23 -14.92 -10.22
CA LEU A 45 14.52 -15.28 -11.59
C LEU A 45 16.03 -15.30 -11.75
N GLY A 46 16.58 -16.47 -12.14
CA GLY A 46 18.02 -16.63 -12.33
C GLY A 46 18.56 -15.50 -13.20
N ARG A 47 19.45 -14.71 -12.68
CA ARG A 47 20.28 -13.58 -13.16
C ARG A 47 20.10 -13.07 -14.61
N LYS A 48 18.98 -13.29 -15.28
CA LYS A 48 18.65 -12.58 -16.53
C LYS A 48 18.09 -11.23 -16.15
N LYS A 49 18.93 -10.21 -16.22
CA LYS A 49 18.49 -8.83 -16.09
C LYS A 49 17.54 -8.51 -17.25
N LEU A 50 16.58 -7.62 -17.01
CA LEU A 50 15.68 -7.06 -18.05
C LEU A 50 16.45 -6.75 -19.36
N MET A 51 17.68 -6.24 -19.26
CA MET A 51 18.59 -5.95 -20.36
C MET A 51 19.02 -7.19 -21.17
N ASP A 52 19.09 -8.37 -20.57
CA ASP A 52 19.53 -9.59 -21.28
C ASP A 52 18.39 -10.21 -22.10
N TYR A 53 17.15 -10.00 -21.68
CA TYR A 53 15.96 -10.42 -22.44
C TYR A 53 15.86 -9.69 -23.78
N PHE A 54 16.22 -8.41 -23.84
CA PHE A 54 16.15 -7.58 -25.04
C PHE A 54 17.35 -7.71 -25.97
N ARG A 55 18.42 -8.43 -25.59
CA ARG A 55 19.61 -8.64 -26.44
C ARG A 55 19.40 -9.64 -27.59
N SER A 56 18.32 -10.42 -27.59
CA SER A 56 18.14 -11.54 -28.51
C SER A 56 17.22 -11.25 -29.71
N SER A 57 16.57 -10.06 -29.79
CA SER A 57 15.79 -9.68 -30.99
C SER A 57 15.71 -8.13 -31.03
N THR A 58 15.43 -7.55 -32.21
CA THR A 58 15.16 -6.10 -32.32
C THR A 58 14.12 -5.67 -31.30
N PRO A 59 14.48 -4.88 -30.29
CA PRO A 59 13.66 -4.76 -29.11
C PRO A 59 12.44 -3.87 -29.41
N LYS A 60 11.26 -4.48 -29.45
CA LYS A 60 10.04 -3.71 -29.30
C LYS A 60 9.96 -3.27 -27.83
N LYS A 61 9.96 -1.96 -27.56
CA LYS A 61 9.85 -1.44 -26.19
C LYS A 61 8.55 -1.95 -25.53
N VAL A 62 8.64 -2.33 -24.26
CA VAL A 62 7.45 -2.64 -23.46
C VAL A 62 6.69 -1.36 -23.21
N MET A 63 5.42 -1.31 -23.59
CA MET A 63 4.56 -0.16 -23.34
C MET A 63 3.84 -0.34 -22.02
N VAL A 64 4.08 0.59 -21.11
CA VAL A 64 3.56 0.59 -19.73
C VAL A 64 2.76 1.86 -19.51
N ALA A 65 1.56 1.76 -18.95
CA ALA A 65 0.75 2.92 -18.63
C ALA A 65 0.48 3.06 -17.12
N PHE A 66 0.29 4.29 -16.71
CA PHE A 66 -0.05 4.69 -15.35
C PHE A 66 -1.36 5.47 -15.37
N VAL A 67 -2.33 5.03 -14.57
CA VAL A 67 -3.66 5.65 -14.47
C VAL A 67 -3.83 6.26 -13.09
N PHE A 68 -4.10 7.57 -13.06
CA PHE A 68 -4.24 8.38 -11.86
C PHE A 68 -5.66 8.95 -11.78
N ASN A 69 -6.27 8.86 -10.61
CA ASN A 69 -7.61 9.43 -10.39
C ASN A 69 -7.62 10.98 -10.31
N LYS A 70 -6.47 11.59 -10.01
CA LYS A 70 -6.27 13.07 -9.97
C LYS A 70 -4.95 13.43 -10.66
N ASP A 71 -4.68 14.72 -10.80
CA ASP A 71 -3.35 15.16 -11.22
C ASP A 71 -2.30 14.74 -10.18
N PRO A 72 -1.21 14.08 -10.58
CA PRO A 72 -0.14 13.71 -9.66
C PRO A 72 0.44 14.88 -8.85
N GLN A 73 0.37 16.10 -9.34
CA GLN A 73 0.88 17.28 -8.61
C GLN A 73 -0.02 17.73 -7.45
N GLU A 74 -1.25 17.23 -7.37
CA GLU A 74 -2.20 17.61 -6.33
C GLU A 74 -2.13 16.72 -5.09
N SER A 75 -1.47 15.57 -5.17
CA SER A 75 -1.40 14.57 -4.11
C SER A 75 0.02 14.07 -3.92
N GLU A 76 0.48 14.02 -2.67
CA GLU A 76 1.78 13.44 -2.30
C GLU A 76 1.89 11.98 -2.75
N TRP A 77 0.81 11.21 -2.56
CA TRP A 77 0.74 9.81 -2.95
C TRP A 77 0.92 9.62 -4.46
N LEU A 78 0.11 10.34 -5.25
CA LEU A 78 0.16 10.24 -6.70
C LEU A 78 1.49 10.77 -7.27
N TYR A 79 2.06 11.80 -6.65
CA TYR A 79 3.35 12.32 -7.05
C TYR A 79 4.49 11.30 -6.84
N GLY A 80 4.45 10.55 -5.75
CA GLY A 80 5.38 9.45 -5.53
C GLY A 80 5.33 8.40 -6.66
N HIS A 81 4.13 8.03 -7.11
CA HIS A 81 3.95 7.12 -8.24
C HIS A 81 4.42 7.73 -9.58
N GLU A 82 4.19 9.03 -9.80
CA GLU A 82 4.71 9.74 -10.98
C GLU A 82 6.23 9.76 -10.99
N LEU A 83 6.88 9.99 -9.85
CA LEU A 83 8.34 9.88 -9.74
C LEU A 83 8.81 8.46 -10.09
N GLY A 84 8.05 7.44 -9.68
CA GLY A 84 8.32 6.05 -10.08
C GLY A 84 8.21 5.83 -11.59
N ARG A 85 7.22 6.43 -12.24
CA ARG A 85 7.10 6.40 -13.71
C ARG A 85 8.27 7.09 -14.40
N LEU A 86 8.63 8.29 -13.95
CA LEU A 86 9.77 9.05 -14.48
C LEU A 86 11.10 8.32 -14.29
N TYR A 87 11.26 7.61 -13.17
CA TYR A 87 12.42 6.75 -12.94
C TYR A 87 12.57 5.68 -14.04
N LEU A 88 11.45 5.05 -14.47
CA LEU A 88 11.49 4.07 -15.56
C LEU A 88 11.94 4.70 -16.88
N GLU A 89 11.47 5.91 -17.21
CA GLU A 89 11.91 6.63 -18.42
C GLU A 89 13.39 6.98 -18.40
N GLU A 90 13.92 7.35 -17.23
CA GLU A 90 15.31 7.73 -17.06
C GLU A 90 16.25 6.53 -17.09
N HIS A 91 15.89 5.44 -16.40
CA HIS A 91 16.79 4.29 -16.20
C HIS A 91 16.63 3.19 -17.27
N TYR A 92 15.47 3.13 -17.95
CA TYR A 92 15.16 2.10 -18.95
C TYR A 92 14.69 2.70 -20.30
N PRO A 93 15.33 3.78 -20.82
CA PRO A 93 14.82 4.53 -21.99
C PRO A 93 14.76 3.69 -23.27
N ASP A 94 15.60 2.65 -23.39
CA ASP A 94 15.66 1.80 -24.58
C ASP A 94 14.71 0.60 -24.52
N THR A 95 14.22 0.25 -23.33
CA THR A 95 13.44 -1.00 -23.10
C THR A 95 12.00 -0.73 -22.70
N ILE A 96 11.71 0.39 -22.04
CA ILE A 96 10.39 0.75 -21.56
C ILE A 96 9.94 2.07 -22.20
N LYS A 97 8.67 2.13 -22.57
CA LYS A 97 7.98 3.36 -22.95
C LYS A 97 6.80 3.55 -22.01
N THR A 98 6.75 4.66 -21.28
CA THR A 98 5.64 4.93 -20.37
C THR A 98 4.61 5.87 -20.99
N LEU A 99 3.35 5.69 -20.60
CA LEU A 99 2.23 6.58 -20.85
C LEU A 99 1.55 6.92 -19.53
N LYS A 100 0.86 8.04 -19.44
CA LYS A 100 0.03 8.36 -18.28
C LYS A 100 -1.30 8.96 -18.68
N VAL A 101 -2.33 8.63 -17.90
CA VAL A 101 -3.63 9.28 -17.91
C VAL A 101 -3.95 9.73 -16.49
N HIS A 102 -4.49 10.92 -16.32
CA HIS A 102 -4.83 11.47 -15.02
C HIS A 102 -6.16 12.22 -15.05
N ASN A 103 -6.65 12.64 -13.87
CA ASN A 103 -7.96 13.30 -13.70
C ASN A 103 -9.15 12.40 -14.07
N ILE A 104 -9.06 11.14 -13.72
CA ILE A 104 -10.13 10.16 -13.89
C ILE A 104 -11.16 10.35 -12.77
N ALA A 105 -12.33 10.88 -13.11
CA ALA A 105 -13.35 11.25 -12.14
C ALA A 105 -14.41 10.17 -11.90
N SER A 106 -14.58 9.21 -12.84
CA SER A 106 -15.57 8.14 -12.73
C SER A 106 -15.00 6.78 -13.11
N GLU A 107 -15.74 5.71 -12.78
CA GLU A 107 -15.38 4.35 -13.14
C GLU A 107 -15.43 4.16 -14.68
N GLU A 108 -16.42 4.74 -15.33
CA GLU A 108 -16.60 4.68 -16.79
C GLU A 108 -15.42 5.34 -17.52
N GLU A 109 -14.96 6.50 -17.03
CA GLU A 109 -13.76 7.16 -17.57
C GLU A 109 -12.51 6.31 -17.37
N ALA A 110 -12.38 5.65 -16.22
CA ALA A 110 -11.26 4.75 -15.96
C ALA A 110 -11.24 3.56 -16.90
N ILE A 111 -12.40 2.94 -17.16
CA ILE A 111 -12.54 1.83 -18.10
C ILE A 111 -12.15 2.29 -19.50
N SER A 112 -12.76 3.37 -20.00
CA SER A 112 -12.51 3.91 -21.34
C SER A 112 -11.03 4.26 -21.53
N ALA A 113 -10.42 4.92 -20.55
CA ALA A 113 -9.00 5.28 -20.62
C ALA A 113 -8.07 4.05 -20.68
N MET A 114 -8.35 3.01 -19.91
CA MET A 114 -7.56 1.78 -19.96
C MET A 114 -7.75 1.01 -21.26
N GLU A 115 -8.97 0.95 -21.79
CA GLU A 115 -9.26 0.33 -23.11
C GLU A 115 -8.54 1.06 -24.25
N ASP A 116 -8.53 2.40 -24.24
CA ASP A 116 -7.78 3.22 -25.20
C ASP A 116 -6.28 2.94 -25.13
N LEU A 117 -5.71 2.82 -23.91
CA LEU A 117 -4.31 2.49 -23.70
C LEU A 117 -3.97 1.10 -24.28
N ILE A 118 -4.83 0.11 -24.06
CA ILE A 118 -4.65 -1.25 -24.60
C ILE A 118 -4.73 -1.21 -26.15
N ALA A 119 -5.69 -0.47 -26.72
CA ALA A 119 -5.80 -0.26 -28.16
C ALA A 119 -4.54 0.39 -28.76
N MET A 120 -3.84 1.25 -28.01
CA MET A 120 -2.53 1.80 -28.40
C MET A 120 -1.37 0.82 -28.26
N GLY A 121 -1.59 -0.39 -27.75
CA GLY A 121 -0.59 -1.45 -27.60
C GLY A 121 0.11 -1.48 -26.23
N VAL A 122 -0.48 -0.85 -25.22
CA VAL A 122 -0.04 -0.97 -23.82
C VAL A 122 -0.29 -2.41 -23.36
N SER A 123 0.72 -3.04 -22.77
CA SER A 123 0.66 -4.42 -22.28
C SER A 123 0.62 -4.52 -20.75
N ILE A 124 1.05 -3.46 -20.05
CA ILE A 124 1.05 -3.41 -18.59
C ILE A 124 0.43 -2.08 -18.15
N ILE A 125 -0.57 -2.14 -17.29
CA ILE A 125 -1.23 -0.96 -16.73
C ILE A 125 -1.12 -0.98 -15.21
N PHE A 126 -0.58 0.09 -14.62
CA PHE A 126 -0.59 0.35 -13.19
C PHE A 126 -1.66 1.39 -12.87
N THR A 127 -2.66 1.00 -12.08
CA THR A 127 -3.61 1.93 -11.47
C THR A 127 -3.12 2.27 -10.06
N THR A 128 -3.02 3.57 -9.74
CA THR A 128 -2.20 4.06 -8.62
C THR A 128 -2.94 4.24 -7.31
N THR A 129 -4.24 3.95 -7.29
CA THR A 129 -5.08 4.07 -6.09
C THR A 129 -6.09 2.93 -5.97
N PRO A 130 -6.50 2.57 -4.74
CA PRO A 130 -7.53 1.56 -4.52
C PRO A 130 -8.89 1.89 -5.19
N GLN A 131 -9.21 3.18 -5.35
CA GLN A 131 -10.46 3.62 -5.98
C GLN A 131 -10.63 3.11 -7.43
N LEU A 132 -9.54 2.80 -8.10
CA LEU A 132 -9.55 2.30 -9.48
C LEU A 132 -9.69 0.77 -9.58
N ILE A 133 -9.84 0.05 -8.46
CA ILE A 133 -9.84 -1.41 -8.46
C ILE A 133 -11.01 -2.00 -9.24
N SER A 134 -12.22 -1.47 -9.09
CA SER A 134 -13.40 -1.97 -9.80
C SER A 134 -13.25 -1.85 -11.31
N ALA A 135 -12.84 -0.67 -11.80
CA ALA A 135 -12.54 -0.47 -13.21
C ALA A 135 -11.43 -1.41 -13.71
N SER A 136 -10.35 -1.57 -12.89
CA SER A 136 -9.24 -2.48 -13.21
C SER A 136 -9.69 -3.92 -13.40
N VAL A 137 -10.58 -4.43 -12.53
CA VAL A 137 -11.14 -5.78 -12.64
C VAL A 137 -11.96 -5.92 -13.91
N LYS A 138 -12.85 -4.95 -14.21
CA LYS A 138 -13.70 -4.99 -15.40
C LYS A 138 -12.89 -5.02 -16.69
N VAL A 139 -11.86 -4.18 -16.78
CA VAL A 139 -10.99 -4.15 -17.97
C VAL A 139 -10.14 -5.44 -18.06
N ALA A 140 -9.59 -5.94 -16.97
CA ALA A 140 -8.79 -7.16 -16.97
C ALA A 140 -9.58 -8.41 -17.44
N VAL A 141 -10.88 -8.43 -17.19
CA VAL A 141 -11.77 -9.50 -17.68
C VAL A 141 -11.93 -9.46 -19.19
N ASN A 142 -12.11 -8.26 -19.73
CA ASN A 142 -12.34 -8.07 -21.16
C ASN A 142 -11.02 -8.14 -21.97
N HIS A 143 -9.89 -7.88 -21.32
CA HIS A 143 -8.57 -7.79 -21.94
C HIS A 143 -7.53 -8.69 -21.23
N PRO A 144 -7.68 -10.03 -21.32
CA PRO A 144 -6.75 -10.96 -20.69
C PRO A 144 -5.32 -10.88 -21.23
N GLU A 145 -5.13 -10.26 -22.40
CA GLU A 145 -3.83 -10.00 -23.01
C GLU A 145 -3.04 -8.88 -22.32
N ALA A 146 -3.71 -8.02 -21.54
CA ALA A 146 -3.07 -6.95 -20.78
C ALA A 146 -2.90 -7.34 -19.32
N THR A 147 -1.75 -7.01 -18.73
CA THR A 147 -1.52 -7.16 -17.29
C THR A 147 -1.94 -5.89 -16.58
N ILE A 148 -2.99 -5.97 -15.77
CA ILE A 148 -3.46 -4.82 -14.97
C ILE A 148 -3.11 -5.06 -13.51
N MET A 149 -2.46 -4.07 -12.89
CA MET A 149 -2.04 -4.08 -11.50
C MET A 149 -2.57 -2.86 -10.77
N ASN A 150 -3.22 -3.08 -9.63
CA ASN A 150 -3.78 -2.00 -8.82
C ASN A 150 -2.97 -1.78 -7.55
N CYS A 151 -2.70 -0.50 -7.22
CA CYS A 151 -2.05 -0.13 -5.97
C CYS A 151 -3.03 -0.21 -4.82
N SER A 152 -3.14 -1.39 -4.26
CA SER A 152 -3.92 -1.71 -3.08
C SER A 152 -3.38 -2.99 -2.46
N LEU A 153 -3.92 -3.36 -1.32
CA LEU A 153 -3.57 -4.59 -0.62
C LEU A 153 -4.87 -5.32 -0.27
N ASN A 154 -4.77 -6.66 -0.17
CA ASN A 154 -5.89 -7.49 0.26
C ASN A 154 -7.05 -7.59 -0.75
N THR A 155 -6.75 -7.75 -2.05
CA THR A 155 -7.76 -8.15 -3.03
C THR A 155 -7.93 -9.66 -3.08
N SER A 156 -9.16 -10.10 -3.33
CA SER A 156 -9.50 -11.50 -3.61
C SER A 156 -9.74 -11.78 -5.10
N HIS A 157 -9.63 -10.78 -5.98
CA HIS A 157 -9.86 -10.94 -7.41
C HIS A 157 -8.66 -11.59 -8.11
N LYS A 158 -8.86 -12.76 -8.71
CA LYS A 158 -7.82 -13.53 -9.43
C LYS A 158 -7.45 -12.97 -10.81
N VAL A 159 -8.27 -12.08 -11.37
CA VAL A 159 -8.06 -11.52 -12.72
C VAL A 159 -7.05 -10.38 -12.74
N ILE A 160 -6.80 -9.74 -11.60
CA ILE A 160 -5.79 -8.70 -11.44
C ILE A 160 -4.80 -9.10 -10.36
N SER A 161 -3.65 -8.42 -10.34
CA SER A 161 -2.73 -8.43 -9.20
C SER A 161 -2.74 -7.09 -8.51
N THR A 162 -2.45 -7.08 -7.21
CA THR A 162 -2.25 -5.83 -6.49
C THR A 162 -0.81 -5.70 -6.03
N TYR A 163 -0.38 -4.47 -5.77
CA TYR A 163 0.95 -4.19 -5.27
C TYR A 163 0.89 -3.12 -4.18
N TYR A 164 1.69 -3.31 -3.16
CA TYR A 164 1.87 -2.35 -2.06
C TYR A 164 3.22 -2.56 -1.38
N ALA A 165 3.76 -1.54 -0.72
CA ALA A 165 5.07 -1.66 -0.09
C ALA A 165 4.95 -1.84 1.43
N ARG A 166 5.81 -2.69 2.01
CA ARG A 166 5.93 -2.93 3.46
C ARG A 166 6.69 -1.79 4.14
N LEU A 167 6.03 -0.64 4.28
CA LEU A 167 6.63 0.52 4.91
C LEU A 167 6.92 0.30 6.40
N TYR A 168 6.23 -0.61 7.06
CA TYR A 168 6.42 -0.91 8.48
C TYR A 168 7.88 -1.27 8.82
N GLU A 169 8.62 -1.89 7.91
CA GLU A 169 10.02 -2.25 8.12
C GLU A 169 10.90 -1.01 8.33
N VAL A 170 10.71 0.02 7.52
CA VAL A 170 11.45 1.28 7.66
C VAL A 170 10.87 2.21 8.73
N LYS A 171 9.57 2.08 9.04
CA LYS A 171 8.98 2.74 10.19
C LYS A 171 9.55 2.22 11.51
N PHE A 172 9.84 0.91 11.61
CA PHE A 172 10.56 0.35 12.73
C PHE A 172 11.93 1.02 12.93
N LEU A 173 12.70 1.15 11.85
CA LEU A 173 14.00 1.82 11.88
C LEU A 173 13.89 3.30 12.27
N ALA A 174 12.88 4.00 11.79
CA ALA A 174 12.61 5.38 12.19
C ALA A 174 12.22 5.49 13.67
N GLY A 175 11.46 4.52 14.18
CA GLY A 175 11.13 4.39 15.60
C GLY A 175 12.38 4.23 16.48
N MET A 176 13.34 3.42 16.05
CA MET A 176 14.63 3.28 16.76
C MET A 176 15.36 4.64 16.85
N ILE A 177 15.37 5.45 15.80
CA ILE A 177 15.99 6.78 15.84
C ILE A 177 15.25 7.66 16.85
N ALA A 178 13.91 7.70 16.80
CA ALA A 178 13.10 8.49 17.71
C ALA A 178 13.30 8.08 19.17
N GLY A 179 13.29 6.77 19.46
CA GLY A 179 13.51 6.22 20.80
C GLY A 179 14.89 6.52 21.35
N ALA A 180 15.94 6.46 20.51
CA ALA A 180 17.31 6.75 20.90
C ALA A 180 17.55 8.24 21.17
N MET A 181 16.80 9.14 20.52
CA MET A 181 17.01 10.59 20.60
C MET A 181 16.07 11.27 21.60
N SER A 182 14.86 10.75 21.83
CA SER A 182 13.91 11.31 22.78
C SER A 182 14.36 11.13 24.21
N LYS A 183 14.71 12.24 24.89
CA LYS A 183 15.20 12.23 26.28
C LYS A 183 14.10 11.95 27.31
N ASN A 184 12.89 12.42 27.05
CA ASN A 184 11.73 12.22 27.93
C ASN A 184 10.92 10.96 27.59
N GLY A 185 11.30 10.24 26.51
CA GLY A 185 10.60 9.06 26.03
C GLY A 185 9.25 9.30 25.37
N LYS A 186 8.84 10.57 25.22
CA LYS A 186 7.60 10.92 24.50
C LYS A 186 7.88 11.15 23.03
N ILE A 187 7.11 10.47 22.17
CA ILE A 187 7.28 10.50 20.72
C ILE A 187 5.90 10.64 20.07
N GLY A 188 5.73 11.57 19.15
CA GLY A 188 4.50 11.75 18.40
C GLY A 188 4.44 10.92 17.12
N TYR A 189 3.27 10.44 16.78
CA TYR A 189 2.97 9.83 15.49
C TYR A 189 1.71 10.46 14.91
N VAL A 190 1.86 11.15 13.79
CA VAL A 190 0.74 11.73 13.03
C VAL A 190 0.37 10.75 11.93
N ALA A 191 -0.87 10.26 11.97
CA ALA A 191 -1.43 9.37 10.96
C ALA A 191 -2.57 10.06 10.20
N ASP A 192 -2.78 9.64 8.95
CA ASP A 192 -3.86 10.20 8.12
C ASP A 192 -5.07 9.25 8.06
N TYR A 193 -4.95 8.08 7.44
CA TYR A 193 -6.07 7.18 7.21
C TYR A 193 -5.83 5.81 7.86
N PRO A 194 -6.79 5.24 8.62
CA PRO A 194 -6.70 3.89 9.18
C PRO A 194 -6.99 2.81 8.11
N ILE A 195 -6.22 2.84 7.04
CA ILE A 195 -6.29 1.86 5.96
C ILE A 195 -5.46 0.60 6.28
N VAL A 196 -5.66 -0.45 5.48
CA VAL A 196 -4.90 -1.71 5.58
C VAL A 196 -3.39 -1.44 5.60
N GLY A 197 -2.68 -2.01 6.57
CA GLY A 197 -1.24 -1.86 6.76
C GLY A 197 -0.82 -0.60 7.55
N MET A 198 -1.71 0.37 7.80
CA MET A 198 -1.35 1.57 8.57
C MET A 198 -1.07 1.24 10.03
N THR A 199 -1.89 0.39 10.66
CA THR A 199 -1.68 -0.06 12.04
C THR A 199 -0.35 -0.78 12.21
N ALA A 200 0.05 -1.58 11.22
CA ALA A 200 1.38 -2.21 11.21
C ALA A 200 2.51 -1.17 11.17
N ASN A 201 2.35 -0.07 10.41
CA ASN A 201 3.34 1.02 10.39
C ASN A 201 3.50 1.69 11.76
N ILE A 202 2.38 1.96 12.45
CA ILE A 202 2.35 2.58 13.77
C ILE A 202 2.99 1.65 14.80
N ASN A 203 2.56 0.40 14.83
CA ASN A 203 3.07 -0.60 15.78
C ASN A 203 4.56 -0.89 15.56
N ALA A 204 5.01 -1.04 14.32
CA ALA A 204 6.43 -1.22 14.03
C ALA A 204 7.26 -0.02 14.50
N PHE A 205 6.80 1.20 14.28
CA PHE A 205 7.47 2.40 14.77
C PHE A 205 7.57 2.39 16.31
N ALA A 206 6.48 2.08 17.00
CA ALA A 206 6.45 2.02 18.46
C ALA A 206 7.37 0.90 19.02
N LEU A 207 7.38 -0.27 18.37
CA LEU A 207 8.27 -1.37 18.71
C LEU A 207 9.75 -1.00 18.49
N GLY A 208 10.06 -0.30 17.40
CA GLY A 208 11.39 0.22 17.12
C GLY A 208 11.87 1.21 18.19
N ALA A 209 10.99 2.12 18.62
CA ALA A 209 11.28 3.06 19.68
C ALA A 209 11.54 2.34 21.01
N ARG A 210 10.70 1.37 21.36
CA ARG A 210 10.83 0.56 22.58
C ARG A 210 12.09 -0.32 22.59
N MET A 211 12.52 -0.81 21.45
CA MET A 211 13.73 -1.63 21.34
C MET A 211 14.98 -0.92 21.87
N VAL A 212 15.08 0.38 21.68
CA VAL A 212 16.22 1.20 22.11
C VAL A 212 15.96 2.00 23.37
N ASN A 213 14.70 2.27 23.69
CA ASN A 213 14.25 2.95 24.89
C ASN A 213 13.01 2.24 25.45
N PRO A 214 13.17 1.34 26.44
CA PRO A 214 12.04 0.56 26.99
C PRO A 214 10.93 1.40 27.61
N TYR A 215 11.17 2.67 27.91
CA TYR A 215 10.19 3.62 28.48
C TYR A 215 9.54 4.48 27.42
N ALA A 216 9.89 4.33 26.14
CA ALA A 216 9.32 5.13 25.07
C ALA A 216 7.81 4.87 24.93
N LYS A 217 7.04 5.98 24.89
CA LYS A 217 5.62 6.01 24.57
C LYS A 217 5.39 6.78 23.29
N VAL A 218 4.57 6.22 22.41
CA VAL A 218 4.20 6.81 21.13
C VAL A 218 2.78 7.35 21.23
N TYR A 219 2.62 8.65 21.10
CA TYR A 219 1.34 9.36 21.11
C TYR A 219 0.83 9.46 19.69
N LEU A 220 -0.29 8.77 19.43
CA LEU A 220 -0.89 8.64 18.12
C LEU A 220 -2.06 9.62 17.95
N GLU A 221 -2.00 10.42 16.91
CA GLU A 221 -3.08 11.30 16.49
C GLU A 221 -3.39 11.16 15.00
N TRP A 222 -4.69 11.27 14.67
CA TRP A 222 -5.18 11.12 13.31
C TRP A 222 -5.70 12.45 12.75
N THR A 223 -5.16 12.87 11.60
CA THR A 223 -5.57 14.13 10.96
C THR A 223 -6.95 14.05 10.30
N THR A 224 -7.44 12.86 10.05
CA THR A 224 -8.72 12.60 9.37
C THR A 224 -9.90 12.42 10.32
N VAL A 225 -9.67 12.42 11.63
CA VAL A 225 -10.73 12.48 12.65
C VAL A 225 -11.40 13.87 12.64
N LYS A 226 -12.71 13.91 12.84
CA LYS A 226 -13.47 15.16 12.94
C LYS A 226 -12.91 16.07 14.02
N GLY A 227 -12.74 17.33 13.69
CA GLY A 227 -12.16 18.34 14.58
C GLY A 227 -10.63 18.40 14.54
N ASN A 228 -9.93 17.38 14.07
CA ASN A 228 -8.48 17.39 13.96
C ASN A 228 -8.01 18.06 12.67
N THR A 229 -6.97 18.86 12.80
CA THR A 229 -6.13 19.33 11.69
C THR A 229 -4.67 19.01 12.04
N ARG A 230 -3.80 18.95 11.04
CA ARG A 230 -2.39 18.71 11.31
C ARG A 230 -1.80 19.79 12.25
N GLU A 231 -2.23 21.03 12.10
CA GLU A 231 -1.77 22.16 12.92
C GLU A 231 -2.18 22.04 14.38
N ASN A 232 -3.44 21.63 14.66
CA ASN A 232 -3.87 21.50 16.06
C ASN A 232 -3.26 20.25 16.72
N VAL A 233 -3.09 19.16 16.00
CA VAL A 233 -2.39 17.97 16.50
C VAL A 233 -0.94 18.30 16.87
N LEU A 234 -0.21 19.01 16.00
CA LEU A 234 1.17 19.39 16.28
C LEU A 234 1.29 20.37 17.45
N ARG A 235 0.34 21.27 17.62
CA ARG A 235 0.27 22.17 18.79
C ARG A 235 0.02 21.38 20.07
N GLU A 236 -0.87 20.41 20.06
CA GLU A 236 -1.12 19.54 21.19
C GLU A 236 0.12 18.73 21.59
N PHE A 237 0.86 18.21 20.60
CA PHE A 237 2.13 17.55 20.86
C PHE A 237 3.15 18.48 21.53
N GLU A 238 3.28 19.72 21.04
CA GLU A 238 4.16 20.73 21.63
C GLU A 238 3.77 21.05 23.09
N GLU A 239 2.47 21.28 23.36
CA GLU A 239 1.94 21.56 24.72
C GLU A 239 2.21 20.40 25.70
N ASN A 240 2.27 19.15 25.19
CA ASN A 240 2.58 17.94 25.96
C ASN A 240 4.08 17.60 26.02
N GLY A 241 4.96 18.44 25.48
CA GLY A 241 6.41 18.26 25.45
C GLY A 241 6.85 17.11 24.56
N ILE A 242 6.10 16.85 23.48
CA ILE A 242 6.43 15.86 22.45
C ILE A 242 7.16 16.58 21.32
N GLU A 243 8.47 16.38 21.25
CA GLU A 243 9.35 17.11 20.34
C GLU A 243 9.79 16.26 19.14
N TYR A 244 9.75 14.93 19.23
CA TYR A 244 10.13 13.98 18.19
C TYR A 244 8.87 13.42 17.55
N ILE A 245 8.68 13.67 16.25
CA ILE A 245 7.41 13.39 15.58
C ILE A 245 7.65 12.61 14.28
N SER A 246 6.95 11.49 14.12
CA SER A 246 6.81 10.79 12.84
C SER A 246 5.56 11.29 12.12
N ASP A 247 5.73 11.77 10.91
CA ASP A 247 4.67 12.39 10.10
C ASP A 247 4.69 11.83 8.67
N GLN A 248 4.15 12.56 7.71
CA GLN A 248 4.08 12.21 6.29
C GLN A 248 5.39 11.67 5.73
N VAL A 249 5.29 10.65 4.90
CA VAL A 249 6.43 10.04 4.21
C VAL A 249 6.46 10.34 2.70
N MET A 250 5.61 11.23 2.26
CA MET A 250 5.56 11.71 0.87
C MET A 250 5.41 13.23 0.85
N ILE A 251 5.92 13.88 -0.18
CA ILE A 251 6.01 15.33 -0.30
C ILE A 251 5.43 15.75 -1.64
N LYS A 252 4.62 16.81 -1.65
CA LYS A 252 4.17 17.46 -2.88
C LYS A 252 5.27 18.26 -3.56
N PRO A 253 5.22 18.40 -4.88
CA PRO A 253 6.00 19.42 -5.57
C PRO A 253 5.72 20.79 -4.95
N ASN A 254 6.77 21.59 -4.81
CA ASN A 254 6.67 22.96 -4.27
C ASN A 254 6.17 23.06 -2.82
N SER A 255 6.16 21.98 -2.06
CA SER A 255 5.90 22.04 -0.62
C SER A 255 7.04 22.76 0.10
N HIS A 256 6.71 23.80 0.85
CA HIS A 256 7.67 24.51 1.71
C HIS A 256 7.67 23.94 3.13
N ASN A 257 6.81 22.96 3.39
CA ASN A 257 6.72 22.30 4.68
C ASN A 257 7.94 21.38 4.89
N ARG A 258 8.64 21.54 6.00
CA ARG A 258 9.74 20.68 6.42
C ARG A 258 9.34 19.57 7.37
N ARG A 259 8.06 19.50 7.76
CA ARG A 259 7.49 18.52 8.70
C ARG A 259 7.08 17.25 7.97
N TYR A 260 8.07 16.42 7.64
CA TYR A 260 7.88 15.13 6.98
C TYR A 260 8.88 14.09 7.49
N GLY A 261 8.53 12.83 7.36
CA GLY A 261 9.34 11.72 7.88
C GLY A 261 9.40 11.75 9.41
N LEU A 262 10.57 11.57 9.96
CA LEU A 262 10.88 11.76 11.38
C LEU A 262 11.62 13.08 11.55
N TYR A 263 11.14 13.95 12.40
CA TYR A 263 11.75 15.22 12.72
C TYR A 263 11.70 15.55 14.21
N HIS A 264 12.54 16.46 14.64
CA HIS A 264 12.59 17.06 15.96
C HIS A 264 12.20 18.53 15.86
N ILE A 265 11.38 19.01 16.80
CA ILE A 265 11.04 20.44 16.96
C ILE A 265 11.92 20.98 18.08
N GLU A 266 12.71 22.00 17.75
CA GLU A 266 13.55 22.74 18.72
C GLU A 266 13.22 24.22 18.65
N GLY A 267 12.35 24.69 19.56
CA GLY A 267 11.74 26.01 19.47
C GLY A 267 10.93 26.15 18.16
N ASP A 268 11.26 27.15 17.35
CA ASP A 268 10.59 27.37 16.05
C ASP A 268 11.21 26.56 14.88
N GLU A 269 12.30 25.83 15.12
CA GLU A 269 13.01 25.10 14.07
C GLU A 269 12.52 23.64 13.97
N THR A 270 12.37 23.18 12.72
CA THR A 270 12.14 21.78 12.41
C THR A 270 13.43 21.15 11.87
N ILE A 271 13.93 20.15 12.58
CA ILE A 271 15.16 19.41 12.26
C ILE A 271 14.77 18.01 11.75
N ASN A 272 14.91 17.78 10.46
CA ASN A 272 14.66 16.45 9.88
C ASN A 272 15.75 15.47 10.32
N LEU A 273 15.33 14.30 10.79
CA LEU A 273 16.19 13.24 11.30
C LEU A 273 16.27 12.04 10.36
N ALA A 274 15.12 11.57 9.91
CA ALA A 274 15.05 10.46 8.98
C ALA A 274 13.84 10.56 8.07
N PHE A 275 13.98 10.01 6.88
CA PHE A 275 12.91 9.98 5.90
C PHE A 275 12.71 8.55 5.39
N PRO A 276 11.68 7.83 5.88
CA PRO A 276 11.21 6.60 5.24
C PRO A 276 10.69 6.91 3.85
N LEU A 277 11.10 6.18 2.84
CA LEU A 277 10.71 6.45 1.47
C LEU A 277 10.24 5.20 0.74
N TYR A 278 9.35 5.40 -0.21
CA TYR A 278 8.96 4.42 -1.21
C TYR A 278 9.85 4.57 -2.45
N GLN A 279 10.38 3.46 -2.92
CA GLN A 279 11.13 3.38 -4.18
C GLN A 279 10.23 2.81 -5.28
N TRP A 280 9.19 3.56 -5.65
CA TRP A 280 8.20 3.11 -6.64
C TRP A 280 8.84 2.78 -7.98
N GLY A 281 9.90 3.46 -8.38
CA GLY A 281 10.64 3.17 -9.60
C GLY A 281 11.23 1.76 -9.62
N GLU A 282 11.90 1.38 -8.52
CA GLU A 282 12.44 0.02 -8.33
C GLU A 282 11.32 -1.01 -8.27
N PHE A 283 10.20 -0.67 -7.59
CA PHE A 283 9.04 -1.56 -7.50
C PHE A 283 8.49 -1.86 -8.90
N TYR A 284 8.24 -0.83 -9.68
CA TYR A 284 7.73 -0.98 -11.05
C TYR A 284 8.70 -1.74 -11.95
N ALA A 285 10.00 -1.42 -11.88
CA ALA A 285 10.99 -2.13 -12.68
C ALA A 285 10.97 -3.64 -12.41
N LYS A 286 10.93 -4.06 -11.14
CA LYS A 286 10.87 -5.46 -10.74
C LYS A 286 9.55 -6.15 -11.12
N LEU A 287 8.42 -5.45 -11.02
CA LEU A 287 7.13 -5.99 -11.47
C LEU A 287 7.11 -6.16 -12.99
N ILE A 288 7.55 -5.16 -13.75
CA ILE A 288 7.65 -5.23 -15.22
C ILE A 288 8.57 -6.38 -15.63
N GLU A 289 9.73 -6.51 -14.98
CA GLU A 289 10.65 -7.64 -15.23
C GLU A 289 9.95 -8.98 -14.98
N SER A 290 9.18 -9.10 -13.90
CA SER A 290 8.45 -10.32 -13.57
C SER A 290 7.38 -10.67 -14.62
N VAL A 291 6.69 -9.66 -15.17
CA VAL A 291 5.72 -9.85 -16.27
C VAL A 291 6.42 -10.29 -17.55
N VAL A 292 7.47 -9.57 -17.96
CA VAL A 292 8.20 -9.80 -19.20
C VAL A 292 8.89 -11.17 -19.20
N ASN A 293 9.41 -11.61 -18.07
CA ASN A 293 10.06 -12.92 -17.92
C ASN A 293 9.06 -14.07 -17.72
N GLY A 294 7.75 -13.79 -17.75
CA GLY A 294 6.70 -14.80 -17.60
C GLY A 294 6.57 -15.39 -16.19
N ALA A 295 7.17 -14.76 -15.18
CA ALA A 295 6.95 -15.13 -13.78
C ALA A 295 5.54 -14.77 -13.33
N ILE A 296 5.01 -13.68 -13.89
CA ILE A 296 3.59 -13.32 -13.82
C ILE A 296 2.96 -13.79 -15.12
N LYS A 297 2.52 -15.04 -15.17
CA LYS A 297 1.88 -15.59 -16.37
C LYS A 297 0.48 -15.02 -16.53
N GLN A 298 0.21 -14.52 -17.74
CA GLN A 298 -1.14 -14.12 -18.16
C GLN A 298 -2.03 -15.33 -18.51
N ASP A 299 -1.43 -16.47 -18.81
CA ASP A 299 -2.03 -17.54 -19.62
C ASP A 299 -2.44 -18.80 -18.84
N ASP A 300 -2.48 -18.77 -17.51
CA ASP A 300 -3.13 -19.87 -16.81
C ASP A 300 -4.64 -19.64 -16.82
N ALA A 301 -5.32 -20.26 -17.78
CA ALA A 301 -6.79 -20.32 -17.93
C ALA A 301 -7.53 -20.78 -16.65
N VAL A 302 -6.80 -21.09 -15.59
CA VAL A 302 -7.27 -21.45 -14.27
C VAL A 302 -6.42 -20.73 -13.20
N LYS A 303 -6.38 -19.39 -13.22
CA LYS A 303 -5.88 -18.68 -12.03
C LYS A 303 -6.85 -18.98 -10.88
N THR A 304 -6.39 -19.76 -9.92
CA THR A 304 -7.18 -20.10 -8.72
C THR A 304 -6.92 -19.13 -7.57
N LYS A 305 -5.83 -18.35 -7.65
CA LYS A 305 -5.36 -17.46 -6.57
C LYS A 305 -5.40 -16.00 -6.97
N ALA A 306 -5.76 -15.15 -6.02
CA ALA A 306 -5.55 -13.71 -6.10
C ALA A 306 -4.13 -13.39 -5.61
N ILE A 307 -3.35 -12.62 -6.36
CA ILE A 307 -1.95 -12.33 -6.02
C ILE A 307 -1.81 -10.88 -5.56
N ASN A 308 -1.29 -10.71 -4.34
CA ASN A 308 -0.98 -9.41 -3.76
C ASN A 308 0.54 -9.32 -3.53
N TYR A 309 1.22 -8.43 -4.25
CA TYR A 309 2.65 -8.16 -4.08
C TYR A 309 2.85 -7.19 -2.93
N TRP A 310 3.42 -7.65 -1.84
CA TRP A 310 3.69 -6.84 -0.66
C TRP A 310 5.17 -6.89 -0.30
N TRP A 311 5.96 -6.11 -1.03
CA TRP A 311 7.41 -6.12 -0.93
C TRP A 311 7.96 -5.04 0.01
N GLY A 312 9.15 -5.25 0.54
CA GLY A 312 9.78 -4.39 1.54
C GLY A 312 11.27 -4.13 1.26
N LEU A 313 12.03 -4.02 2.33
CA LEU A 313 13.48 -3.75 2.32
C LEU A 313 14.28 -4.79 1.54
N SER A 314 13.93 -6.08 1.66
CA SER A 314 14.59 -7.17 0.94
C SER A 314 14.47 -7.05 -0.58
N ALA A 315 13.38 -6.45 -1.05
CA ALA A 315 13.13 -6.14 -2.46
C ALA A 315 13.65 -4.75 -2.88
N GLU A 316 14.21 -3.97 -1.96
CA GLU A 316 14.70 -2.59 -2.20
C GLU A 316 13.61 -1.63 -2.69
N VAL A 317 12.33 -1.89 -2.34
CA VAL A 317 11.19 -1.04 -2.74
C VAL A 317 10.81 -0.03 -1.67
N VAL A 318 11.43 -0.12 -0.51
CA VAL A 318 11.42 0.89 0.56
C VAL A 318 12.84 1.09 1.06
N ASP A 319 13.14 2.27 1.61
CA ASP A 319 14.41 2.57 2.24
C ASP A 319 14.23 3.69 3.28
N ILE A 320 15.30 4.01 4.03
CA ILE A 320 15.33 5.10 4.98
C ILE A 320 16.58 5.96 4.79
N ILE A 321 16.38 7.25 4.60
CA ILE A 321 17.46 8.23 4.56
C ILE A 321 17.62 8.84 5.94
N CYS A 322 18.82 8.75 6.51
CA CYS A 322 19.16 9.36 7.79
C CYS A 322 19.91 10.67 7.60
N SER A 323 19.48 11.70 8.33
CA SER A 323 20.15 13.00 8.38
C SER A 323 21.53 12.89 9.07
N ASN A 324 22.42 13.82 8.79
CA ASN A 324 23.68 14.00 9.53
C ASN A 324 23.47 14.49 10.98
N LYS A 325 22.25 14.87 11.35
CA LYS A 325 21.87 15.25 12.71
C LYS A 325 21.61 14.04 13.63
N VAL A 326 21.42 12.86 13.06
CA VAL A 326 21.33 11.61 13.83
C VAL A 326 22.73 11.21 14.29
N PRO A 327 22.94 10.89 15.58
CA PRO A 327 24.25 10.45 16.09
C PRO A 327 24.78 9.22 15.33
N GLU A 328 26.10 9.17 15.14
CA GLU A 328 26.73 8.12 14.33
C GLU A 328 26.46 6.71 14.88
N GLY A 329 26.51 6.53 16.22
CA GLY A 329 26.20 5.25 16.84
C GLY A 329 24.75 4.79 16.57
N THR A 330 23.79 5.73 16.55
CA THR A 330 22.39 5.44 16.18
C THR A 330 22.27 5.04 14.72
N LYS A 331 22.97 5.74 13.80
CA LYS A 331 22.99 5.37 12.37
C LYS A 331 23.56 3.97 12.15
N GLN A 332 24.65 3.64 12.84
CA GLN A 332 25.28 2.32 12.74
C GLN A 332 24.31 1.23 13.23
N LEU A 333 23.64 1.43 14.38
CA LEU A 333 22.66 0.47 14.89
C LEU A 333 21.50 0.28 13.91
N VAL A 334 20.92 1.38 13.40
CA VAL A 334 19.84 1.36 12.40
C VAL A 334 20.30 0.64 11.12
N GLY A 335 21.55 0.88 10.68
CA GLY A 335 22.13 0.21 9.53
C GLY A 335 22.28 -1.30 9.72
N ILE A 336 22.69 -1.74 10.91
CA ILE A 336 22.81 -3.17 11.26
C ILE A 336 21.43 -3.83 11.25
N ILE A 337 20.45 -3.26 11.95
CA ILE A 337 19.10 -3.83 12.00
C ILE A 337 18.43 -3.79 10.61
N GLY A 338 18.59 -2.71 9.86
CA GLY A 338 18.08 -2.61 8.49
C GLY A 338 18.68 -3.69 7.56
N LYS A 339 19.97 -4.01 7.72
CA LYS A 339 20.61 -5.12 7.02
C LYS A 339 19.99 -6.47 7.42
N LEU A 340 19.80 -6.72 8.71
CA LEU A 340 19.19 -7.95 9.19
C LEU A 340 17.74 -8.13 8.70
N ILE A 341 16.96 -7.04 8.59
CA ILE A 341 15.61 -7.08 7.99
C ILE A 341 15.71 -7.43 6.50
N ARG A 342 16.64 -6.81 5.74
CA ARG A 342 16.85 -7.13 4.31
C ARG A 342 17.22 -8.60 4.08
N GLU A 343 17.94 -9.17 5.00
CA GLU A 343 18.41 -10.57 4.93
C GLU A 343 17.40 -11.55 5.54
N ASN A 344 16.21 -11.08 5.97
CA ASN A 344 15.17 -11.86 6.68
C ASN A 344 15.71 -12.56 7.95
N SER A 345 16.74 -11.98 8.59
CA SER A 345 17.35 -12.47 9.81
C SER A 345 16.80 -11.79 11.06
N PHE A 346 16.03 -10.75 10.91
CA PHE A 346 15.30 -10.04 11.96
C PHE A 346 13.95 -9.61 11.43
N HIS A 347 12.91 -9.70 12.25
CA HIS A 347 11.55 -9.29 11.90
C HIS A 347 11.00 -8.33 12.97
N PRO A 348 10.41 -7.17 12.59
CA PRO A 348 9.83 -6.21 13.55
C PRO A 348 8.74 -6.78 14.46
N PHE A 349 7.99 -7.78 13.98
CA PHE A 349 6.91 -8.45 14.70
C PHE A 349 7.33 -9.88 15.11
N TYR A 350 8.45 -9.99 15.79
CA TYR A 350 8.98 -11.23 16.38
C TYR A 350 8.85 -11.20 17.91
N GLY A 351 8.55 -12.35 18.52
CA GLY A 351 8.47 -12.54 19.95
C GLY A 351 7.20 -11.99 20.58
N VAL A 352 7.17 -11.90 21.90
CA VAL A 352 5.95 -11.52 22.64
C VAL A 352 5.51 -10.10 22.32
N LEU A 353 4.34 -9.97 21.70
CA LEU A 353 3.70 -8.69 21.41
C LEU A 353 2.40 -8.59 22.23
N ARG A 354 2.21 -7.43 22.84
CA ARG A 354 1.03 -7.14 23.67
C ARG A 354 0.28 -5.96 23.11
N ALA A 355 -1.05 -6.08 23.06
CA ALA A 355 -1.93 -4.94 22.79
C ALA A 355 -2.03 -4.02 24.01
N GLN A 356 -2.66 -2.84 23.85
CA GLN A 356 -2.88 -1.85 24.88
C GLN A 356 -3.65 -2.42 26.11
N ASP A 357 -4.55 -3.36 25.90
CA ASP A 357 -5.28 -4.08 26.94
C ASP A 357 -4.47 -5.23 27.59
N HIS A 358 -3.17 -5.32 27.27
CA HIS A 358 -2.22 -6.34 27.71
C HIS A 358 -2.51 -7.76 27.19
N THR A 359 -3.46 -7.95 26.28
CA THR A 359 -3.63 -9.26 25.62
C THR A 359 -2.42 -9.59 24.76
N ILE A 360 -1.98 -10.85 24.80
CA ILE A 360 -0.89 -11.35 23.96
C ILE A 360 -1.44 -11.53 22.52
N LYS A 361 -0.77 -10.91 21.57
CA LYS A 361 -1.09 -10.95 20.14
C LYS A 361 -0.10 -11.78 19.33
N ASN A 362 1.08 -12.02 19.88
CA ASN A 362 2.09 -12.91 19.33
C ASN A 362 2.85 -13.55 20.48
N GLU A 363 3.17 -14.82 20.37
CA GLU A 363 3.85 -15.59 21.41
C GLU A 363 5.38 -15.49 21.31
N ASP A 364 6.08 -15.99 22.33
CA ASP A 364 7.54 -15.98 22.34
C ASP A 364 8.10 -16.89 21.22
N GLU A 365 9.21 -16.44 20.63
CA GLU A 365 9.88 -17.12 19.51
C GLU A 365 9.08 -17.24 18.20
N GLU A 366 7.89 -16.61 18.10
CA GLU A 366 7.10 -16.59 16.89
C GLU A 366 7.26 -15.29 16.09
N ILE A 367 7.12 -15.40 14.78
CA ILE A 367 7.00 -14.26 13.85
C ILE A 367 5.53 -14.20 13.44
N MET A 368 4.89 -13.04 13.57
CA MET A 368 3.54 -12.84 13.05
C MET A 368 3.48 -13.14 11.55
N THR A 369 2.43 -13.81 11.13
CA THR A 369 2.22 -14.08 9.71
C THR A 369 1.97 -12.79 8.91
N PRO A 370 2.29 -12.77 7.61
CA PRO A 370 2.01 -11.61 6.76
C PRO A 370 0.54 -11.18 6.78
N GLU A 371 -0.39 -12.11 6.84
CA GLU A 371 -1.83 -11.87 6.91
C GLU A 371 -2.21 -11.16 8.22
N GLU A 372 -1.69 -11.61 9.35
CA GLU A 372 -1.91 -10.99 10.66
C GLU A 372 -1.37 -9.58 10.71
N ILE A 373 -0.18 -9.35 10.13
CA ILE A 373 0.43 -8.01 10.05
C ILE A 373 -0.42 -7.10 9.14
N MET A 374 -0.82 -7.60 7.99
CA MET A 374 -1.63 -6.84 7.03
C MET A 374 -2.99 -6.43 7.62
N LEU A 375 -3.64 -7.36 8.34
CA LEU A 375 -4.99 -7.18 8.91
C LEU A 375 -4.97 -6.65 10.34
N MET A 376 -3.82 -6.24 10.85
CA MET A 376 -3.65 -5.76 12.22
C MET A 376 -4.61 -4.60 12.54
N ASN A 377 -5.46 -4.80 13.55
CA ASN A 377 -6.50 -3.87 13.99
C ASN A 377 -6.40 -3.52 15.49
N TRP A 378 -5.21 -3.66 16.06
CA TRP A 378 -4.90 -3.37 17.45
C TRP A 378 -3.57 -2.61 17.55
N LEU A 379 -3.38 -1.84 18.61
CA LEU A 379 -2.16 -1.09 18.88
C LEU A 379 -1.35 -1.76 19.99
N VAL A 380 0.00 -1.71 19.87
CA VAL A 380 0.90 -2.24 20.89
C VAL A 380 0.83 -1.39 22.17
N ASP A 381 1.15 -2.00 23.32
CA ASP A 381 0.98 -1.46 24.67
C ASP A 381 1.80 -0.21 24.99
N ASN A 382 2.74 0.19 24.14
CA ASN A 382 3.48 1.45 24.27
C ASN A 382 2.97 2.56 23.31
N VAL A 383 1.83 2.36 22.65
CA VAL A 383 1.10 3.41 21.92
C VAL A 383 0.02 3.99 22.81
N GLU A 384 -0.05 5.30 22.90
CA GLU A 384 -1.14 6.06 23.52
C GLU A 384 -1.97 6.68 22.40
N GLY A 385 -3.25 6.32 22.32
CA GLY A 385 -4.18 6.71 21.25
C GLY A 385 -5.06 5.55 20.84
N GLU A 386 -5.95 5.76 19.89
CA GLU A 386 -6.95 4.79 19.45
C GLU A 386 -6.97 4.69 17.92
N ILE A 387 -7.45 3.57 17.39
CA ILE A 387 -7.80 3.44 15.97
C ILE A 387 -9.22 4.01 15.83
N PRO A 388 -9.45 5.07 15.05
CA PRO A 388 -10.76 5.72 15.00
C PRO A 388 -11.79 4.84 14.29
N ASP A 389 -13.03 4.93 14.77
CA ASP A 389 -14.17 4.39 14.06
C ASP A 389 -14.47 5.24 12.80
N VAL A 390 -15.03 4.60 11.77
CA VAL A 390 -15.35 5.29 10.50
C VAL A 390 -16.30 6.46 10.72
N GLU A 391 -17.22 6.36 11.68
CA GLU A 391 -18.21 7.39 12.02
C GLU A 391 -17.57 8.68 12.56
N ASP A 392 -16.42 8.55 13.23
CA ASP A 392 -15.68 9.69 13.79
C ASP A 392 -14.80 10.40 12.77
N MET A 393 -14.70 9.87 11.58
CA MET A 393 -13.87 10.42 10.51
C MET A 393 -14.58 11.52 9.72
N LYS A 394 -13.78 12.40 9.12
CA LYS A 394 -14.26 13.37 8.13
C LYS A 394 -14.88 12.65 6.93
N ASP A 395 -15.90 13.24 6.30
CA ASP A 395 -16.64 12.60 5.22
C ASP A 395 -15.75 12.24 4.01
N GLU A 396 -14.76 13.06 3.71
CA GLU A 396 -13.76 12.79 2.66
C GLU A 396 -12.93 11.54 2.97
N ALA A 397 -12.64 11.29 4.24
CA ALA A 397 -11.85 10.14 4.68
C ALA A 397 -12.66 8.84 4.70
N LYS A 398 -13.97 8.91 5.01
CA LYS A 398 -14.87 7.75 5.01
C LYS A 398 -14.85 7.02 3.69
N SER A 399 -14.97 7.73 2.57
CA SER A 399 -14.96 7.14 1.23
C SER A 399 -13.68 6.37 0.91
N ILE A 400 -12.55 6.74 1.53
CA ILE A 400 -11.26 6.06 1.36
C ILE A 400 -11.18 4.80 2.23
N VAL A 401 -11.76 4.85 3.44
CA VAL A 401 -11.69 3.75 4.42
C VAL A 401 -12.79 2.71 4.20
N GLU A 402 -14.00 3.12 3.80
CA GLU A 402 -15.14 2.23 3.52
C GLU A 402 -14.95 1.34 2.30
N GLN A 403 -14.05 1.67 1.40
CA GLN A 403 -13.62 0.72 0.35
C GLN A 403 -12.98 -0.57 0.88
N LYS A 404 -12.82 -0.71 2.22
CA LYS A 404 -12.63 -2.00 2.90
C LYS A 404 -13.81 -2.98 2.76
N GLY A 405 -15.01 -2.48 2.44
CA GLY A 405 -16.29 -3.14 2.75
C GLY A 405 -16.71 -4.31 1.87
N VAL A 406 -15.90 -4.79 0.94
CA VAL A 406 -16.20 -6.06 0.23
C VAL A 406 -16.01 -7.30 1.14
N LYS A 407 -15.54 -7.11 2.41
CA LYS A 407 -15.26 -8.21 3.33
C LYS A 407 -16.37 -8.52 4.35
N ASP A 408 -17.14 -7.54 4.76
CA ASP A 408 -18.09 -7.75 5.87
C ASP A 408 -19.40 -8.45 5.42
N GLU A 409 -19.81 -8.29 4.17
CA GLU A 409 -20.96 -9.02 3.63
C GLU A 409 -20.71 -10.53 3.51
N ALA A 410 -19.47 -10.96 3.22
CA ALA A 410 -19.13 -12.37 3.10
C ALA A 410 -19.06 -13.09 4.46
N LYS A 411 -18.82 -12.38 5.57
CA LYS A 411 -18.89 -12.98 6.92
C LYS A 411 -20.33 -13.13 7.41
N ALA A 412 -21.18 -12.16 7.12
CA ALA A 412 -22.59 -12.22 7.49
C ALA A 412 -23.33 -13.37 6.80
N ASP A 413 -22.97 -13.70 5.55
CA ASP A 413 -23.57 -14.81 4.81
C ASP A 413 -23.08 -16.19 5.27
N VAL A 414 -21.87 -16.31 5.80
CA VAL A 414 -21.35 -17.57 6.37
C VAL A 414 -21.96 -17.84 7.73
N GLU A 415 -22.07 -16.84 8.60
CA GLU A 415 -22.72 -16.98 9.91
C GLU A 415 -24.23 -17.25 9.79
N GLN A 416 -24.91 -16.73 8.76
CA GLN A 416 -26.31 -17.05 8.50
C GLN A 416 -26.54 -18.43 7.89
N LYS A 417 -25.56 -19.06 7.25
CA LYS A 417 -25.66 -20.44 6.76
C LYS A 417 -25.37 -21.47 7.82
N GLU A 418 -24.41 -21.20 8.71
CA GLU A 418 -24.12 -22.11 9.83
C GLU A 418 -25.30 -22.21 10.85
N VAL A 419 -26.05 -21.12 11.01
CA VAL A 419 -27.26 -21.12 11.88
C VAL A 419 -28.46 -21.82 11.24
N LYS A 420 -28.48 -22.07 9.92
CA LYS A 420 -29.58 -22.76 9.24
C LYS A 420 -29.38 -24.27 9.06
N ASP A 421 -28.18 -24.75 9.30
CA ASP A 421 -27.89 -26.20 9.22
C ASP A 421 -27.86 -26.87 10.62
N GLU A 422 -28.17 -26.13 11.70
CA GLU A 422 -28.33 -26.65 13.07
C GLU A 422 -29.80 -26.73 13.56
N ASP A 423 -30.80 -26.47 12.74
CA ASP A 423 -32.25 -26.71 13.00
C ASP A 423 -32.79 -27.90 12.08
#